data_99c17dde64c170db75f4220ca4593d5a
#
_entry.id   99c17dde64c170db75f4220ca4593d5a
#
_cell.length_a   1.000
_cell.length_b   1.000
_cell.length_c   1.000
_cell.angle_alpha   90.00
_cell.angle_beta   90.00
_cell.angle_gamma   90.00
#
_symmetry.space_group_name_H-M   'P 1'
#
loop_
_entity.id
_entity.type
_entity.pdbx_description
1 polymer ?
#
loop_
_entity_poly.entity_id
_entity_poly.type
_entity_poly.pdbx_seq_one_letter_code
_entity_poly.pdbx_strand_id
1 'polypeptide(L)'
;MTQGILADKKGLVVGLSNDRSIAWGIAQAAHAAGAQLVCTYVGEAMGKRAAPLAASIGAVALDCNVADDAAIHHTLVAIQAQLGQLDFI
;
A
#
# COMPACT_ATOMS: atom_id res chain seq x y z
N MET A 1 2.63 7.78 -25.08
CA MET A 1 2.54 6.98 -23.88
C MET A 1 1.13 6.97 -23.32
N THR A 2 0.70 5.83 -22.91
CA THR A 2 -0.65 5.65 -22.41
C THR A 2 -0.65 5.75 -20.89
N GLN A 3 -1.55 6.55 -20.34
CA GLN A 3 -1.79 6.56 -18.90
C GLN A 3 -2.72 5.39 -18.55
N GLY A 4 -2.48 4.75 -17.41
CA GLY A 4 -3.37 3.72 -16.92
C GLY A 4 -4.68 4.28 -16.40
N ILE A 5 -5.65 3.40 -16.19
CA ILE A 5 -6.98 3.80 -15.72
C ILE A 5 -6.94 4.38 -14.29
N LEU A 6 -5.88 4.14 -13.54
CA LEU A 6 -5.68 4.68 -12.19
C LEU A 6 -4.65 5.81 -12.16
N ALA A 7 -4.33 6.42 -13.29
CA ALA A 7 -3.38 7.52 -13.33
C ALA A 7 -3.81 8.62 -12.37
N ASP A 8 -2.86 9.11 -11.58
CA ASP A 8 -3.06 10.14 -10.55
C ASP A 8 -3.99 9.73 -9.40
N LYS A 9 -4.42 8.47 -9.35
CA LYS A 9 -5.18 7.95 -8.22
C LYS A 9 -4.24 7.49 -7.10
N LYS A 10 -4.71 7.58 -5.88
CA LYS A 10 -3.93 7.27 -4.69
C LYS A 10 -4.68 6.24 -3.87
N GLY A 11 -4.02 5.15 -3.55
CA GLY A 11 -4.69 4.02 -2.93
C GLY A 11 -3.91 3.39 -1.79
N LEU A 12 -4.66 2.68 -0.97
CA LEU A 12 -4.15 1.88 0.13
C LEU A 12 -4.40 0.41 -0.17
N VAL A 13 -3.35 -0.40 -0.12
CA VAL A 13 -3.47 -1.87 -0.24
C VAL A 13 -3.14 -2.48 1.12
N VAL A 14 -4.10 -3.16 1.71
CA VAL A 14 -4.01 -3.73 3.05
C VAL A 14 -3.64 -5.20 2.98
N GLY A 15 -2.73 -5.62 3.87
CA GLY A 15 -2.46 -7.04 4.03
C GLY A 15 -1.38 -7.60 3.13
N LEU A 16 -0.39 -6.79 2.79
CA LEU A 16 0.75 -7.25 2.02
C LEU A 16 1.55 -8.27 2.85
N SER A 17 1.89 -9.39 2.28
CA SER A 17 2.68 -10.40 2.99
C SER A 17 3.92 -10.81 2.22
N ASN A 18 3.76 -11.50 1.10
CA ASN A 18 4.89 -11.95 0.29
C ASN A 18 4.54 -11.79 -1.19
N ASP A 19 5.45 -12.20 -2.07
CA ASP A 19 5.29 -12.07 -3.51
C ASP A 19 4.17 -12.94 -4.11
N ARG A 20 3.56 -13.80 -3.29
CA ARG A 20 2.43 -14.66 -3.71
C ARG A 20 1.10 -14.22 -3.12
N SER A 21 1.08 -13.17 -2.30
CA SER A 21 -0.16 -12.72 -1.68
C SER A 21 -1.09 -12.06 -2.71
N ILE A 22 -2.38 -12.18 -2.45
CA ILE A 22 -3.40 -11.51 -3.28
C ILE A 22 -3.18 -10.00 -3.26
N ALA A 23 -2.90 -9.45 -2.08
CA ALA A 23 -2.65 -8.02 -1.93
C ALA A 23 -1.47 -7.56 -2.80
N TRP A 24 -0.41 -8.37 -2.90
CA TRP A 24 0.72 -8.03 -3.76
C TRP A 24 0.32 -7.99 -5.23
N GLY A 25 -0.46 -8.96 -5.67
CA GLY A 25 -1.00 -8.96 -7.04
C GLY A 25 -1.84 -7.72 -7.33
N ILE A 26 -2.69 -7.32 -6.39
CA ILE A 26 -3.50 -6.10 -6.52
C ILE A 26 -2.61 -4.86 -6.58
N ALA A 27 -1.60 -4.78 -5.70
CA ALA A 27 -0.68 -3.64 -5.67
C ALA A 27 0.09 -3.50 -6.98
N GLN A 28 0.58 -4.60 -7.53
CA GLN A 28 1.28 -4.57 -8.82
C GLN A 28 0.36 -4.10 -9.94
N ALA A 29 -0.86 -4.62 -9.98
CA ALA A 29 -1.83 -4.23 -11.00
C ALA A 29 -2.22 -2.76 -10.89
N ALA A 30 -2.45 -2.28 -9.68
CA ALA A 30 -2.79 -0.88 -9.45
C ALA A 30 -1.62 0.04 -9.84
N HIS A 31 -0.41 -0.34 -9.47
CA HIS A 31 0.79 0.42 -9.86
C HIS A 31 0.94 0.48 -11.38
N ALA A 32 0.79 -0.65 -12.06
CA ALA A 32 0.86 -0.70 -13.52
C ALA A 32 -0.22 0.17 -14.17
N ALA A 33 -1.37 0.34 -13.50
CA ALA A 33 -2.46 1.19 -13.97
C ALA A 33 -2.27 2.69 -13.63
N GLY A 34 -1.15 3.04 -12.99
CA GLY A 34 -0.77 4.43 -12.74
C GLY A 34 -1.00 4.94 -11.32
N ALA A 35 -1.46 4.11 -10.41
CA ALA A 35 -1.75 4.54 -9.04
C ALA A 35 -0.49 4.77 -8.21
N GLN A 36 -0.56 5.72 -7.30
CA GLN A 36 0.38 5.85 -6.19
C GLN A 36 -0.18 5.11 -4.99
N LEU A 37 0.66 4.32 -4.31
CA LEU A 37 0.18 3.41 -3.29
C LEU A 37 0.91 3.55 -1.98
N VAL A 38 0.17 3.29 -0.89
CA VAL A 38 0.72 2.91 0.40
C VAL A 38 0.23 1.50 0.67
N CYS A 39 1.11 0.64 1.15
CA CYS A 39 0.78 -0.75 1.49
C CYS A 39 0.90 -0.96 2.99
N THR A 40 0.12 -1.86 3.54
CA THR A 40 0.25 -2.24 4.95
C THR A 40 0.56 -3.72 5.11
N TYR A 41 1.16 -4.04 6.23
CA TYR A 41 1.47 -5.40 6.64
C TYR A 41 1.28 -5.49 8.15
N VAL A 42 1.38 -6.67 8.72
CA VAL A 42 1.25 -6.86 10.17
C VAL A 42 2.50 -7.53 10.71
N GLY A 43 3.17 -6.85 11.64
CA GLY A 43 4.30 -7.40 12.38
C GLY A 43 5.64 -7.25 11.70
N GLU A 44 6.69 -7.26 12.51
CA GLU A 44 8.06 -7.03 12.06
C GLU A 44 8.55 -8.09 11.07
N ALA A 45 8.23 -9.35 11.32
CA ALA A 45 8.64 -10.43 10.43
C ALA A 45 8.05 -10.26 9.03
N MET A 46 6.80 -9.83 8.96
CA MET A 46 6.14 -9.58 7.68
C MET A 46 6.70 -8.34 7.00
N GLY A 47 7.09 -7.34 7.78
CA GLY A 47 7.70 -6.12 7.26
C GLY A 47 8.98 -6.37 6.49
N LYS A 48 9.78 -7.34 6.92
CA LYS A 48 11.01 -7.71 6.22
C LYS A 48 10.77 -8.22 4.80
N ARG A 49 9.58 -8.80 4.56
CA ARG A 49 9.17 -9.31 3.25
C ARG A 49 8.42 -8.25 2.45
N ALA A 50 7.53 -7.53 3.12
CA ALA A 50 6.64 -6.57 2.46
C ALA A 50 7.35 -5.29 2.04
N ALA A 51 8.27 -4.78 2.85
CA ALA A 51 8.93 -3.52 2.56
C ALA A 51 9.70 -3.52 1.24
N PRO A 52 10.52 -4.56 0.92
CA PRO A 52 11.19 -4.61 -0.39
C PRO A 52 10.22 -4.69 -1.56
N LEU A 53 9.09 -5.41 -1.39
CA LEU A 53 8.07 -5.49 -2.44
C LEU A 53 7.45 -4.13 -2.70
N ALA A 54 7.03 -3.44 -1.66
CA ALA A 54 6.46 -2.10 -1.78
C ALA A 54 7.47 -1.14 -2.43
N ALA A 55 8.72 -1.18 -2.00
CA ALA A 55 9.77 -0.33 -2.57
C ALA A 55 9.95 -0.57 -4.07
N SER A 56 9.78 -1.80 -4.54
CA SER A 56 9.94 -2.14 -5.97
C SER A 56 8.91 -1.45 -6.86
N ILE A 57 7.78 -1.02 -6.31
CA ILE A 57 6.75 -0.25 -7.03
C ILE A 57 6.64 1.18 -6.54
N GLY A 58 7.67 1.67 -5.83
CA GLY A 58 7.68 3.04 -5.34
C GLY A 58 6.68 3.33 -4.23
N ALA A 59 6.15 2.30 -3.57
CA ALA A 59 5.18 2.45 -2.49
C ALA A 59 5.87 2.45 -1.13
N VAL A 60 5.21 3.02 -0.14
CA VAL A 60 5.62 2.96 1.26
C VAL A 60 4.86 1.82 1.93
N ALA A 61 5.56 1.05 2.76
CA ALA A 61 4.95 -0.02 3.55
C ALA A 61 4.87 0.40 5.02
N LEU A 62 3.71 0.22 5.61
CA LEU A 62 3.44 0.59 7.01
C LEU A 62 2.92 -0.61 7.79
N ASP A 63 3.37 -0.76 9.03
CA ASP A 63 2.84 -1.79 9.93
C ASP A 63 1.47 -1.32 10.45
N CYS A 64 0.43 -2.05 10.13
CA CYS A 64 -0.92 -1.73 10.57
C CYS A 64 -1.72 -3.00 10.85
N ASN A 65 -1.98 -3.25 12.12
CA ASN A 65 -2.91 -4.30 12.52
C ASN A 65 -4.33 -3.73 12.44
N VAL A 66 -5.12 -4.19 11.47
CA VAL A 66 -6.47 -3.68 11.23
C VAL A 66 -7.45 -4.00 12.36
N ALA A 67 -7.08 -4.87 13.29
CA ALA A 67 -7.86 -5.12 14.50
C ALA A 67 -7.63 -4.05 15.58
N ASP A 68 -6.69 -3.15 15.38
CA ASP A 68 -6.31 -2.10 16.34
C ASP A 68 -6.72 -0.72 15.77
N ASP A 69 -7.71 -0.09 16.39
CA ASP A 69 -8.22 1.21 15.94
C ASP A 69 -7.15 2.29 15.96
N ALA A 70 -6.26 2.27 16.95
CA ALA A 70 -5.15 3.24 17.01
C ALA A 70 -4.20 3.06 15.84
N ALA A 71 -3.89 1.82 15.46
CA ALA A 71 -3.04 1.54 14.31
C ALA A 71 -3.69 2.02 13.02
N ILE A 72 -4.99 1.82 12.87
CA ILE A 72 -5.73 2.32 11.70
C ILE A 72 -5.65 3.85 11.63
N HIS A 73 -5.87 4.52 12.75
CA HIS A 73 -5.80 5.99 12.80
C HIS A 73 -4.40 6.48 12.42
N HIS A 74 -3.36 5.89 12.99
CA HIS A 74 -1.97 6.26 12.65
C HIS A 74 -1.67 6.05 11.18
N THR A 75 -2.18 4.97 10.60
CA THR A 75 -1.99 4.67 9.18
C THR A 75 -2.67 5.73 8.32
N LEU A 76 -3.90 6.13 8.65
CA LEU A 76 -4.60 7.15 7.89
C LEU A 76 -3.90 8.50 7.96
N VAL A 77 -3.36 8.88 9.12
CA VAL A 77 -2.56 10.10 9.26
C VAL A 77 -1.30 10.03 8.39
N ALA A 78 -0.61 8.90 8.39
CA ALA A 78 0.57 8.71 7.56
C ALA A 78 0.24 8.78 6.07
N ILE A 79 -0.89 8.21 5.64
CA ILE A 79 -1.34 8.27 4.25
C ILE A 79 -1.61 9.71 3.84
N GLN A 80 -2.25 10.49 4.70
CA GLN A 80 -2.49 11.90 4.43
C GLN A 80 -1.18 12.66 4.22
N ALA A 81 -0.18 12.38 5.04
CA ALA A 81 1.14 12.99 4.91
C ALA A 81 1.87 12.57 3.63
N GLN A 82 1.73 11.31 3.23
CA GLN A 82 2.43 10.75 2.06
C GLN A 82 1.73 11.07 0.75
N LEU A 83 0.42 10.91 0.71
CA LEU A 83 -0.35 10.98 -0.53
C LEU A 83 -1.22 12.23 -0.64
N GLY A 84 -1.60 12.84 0.48
CA GLY A 84 -2.47 14.01 0.52
C GLY A 84 -3.96 13.67 0.39
N GLN A 85 -4.28 12.57 -0.24
CA GLN A 85 -5.66 12.09 -0.42
C GLN A 85 -5.65 10.57 -0.55
N LEU A 86 -6.83 9.99 -0.50
CA LEU A 86 -7.00 8.55 -0.68
C LEU A 86 -8.22 8.33 -1.58
N ASP A 87 -8.00 7.75 -2.75
CA ASP A 87 -9.07 7.53 -3.73
C ASP A 87 -9.69 6.14 -3.60
N PHE A 88 -8.92 5.14 -3.13
CA PHE A 88 -9.42 3.77 -2.98
C PHE A 88 -8.64 2.99 -1.92
N ILE A 89 -9.26 1.94 -1.45
CA ILE A 89 -8.69 0.95 -0.55
C ILE A 89 -8.92 -0.43 -1.16
#